data_2b7fc3b4aedbb91c47c66c21e75c5965
#
_entry.id   2b7fc3b4aedbb91c47c66c21e75c5965
#
_cell.length_a   1.000
_cell.length_b   1.000
_cell.length_c   1.000
_cell.angle_alpha   90.00
_cell.angle_beta   90.00
_cell.angle_gamma   90.00
#
_symmetry.space_group_name_H-M   'P 1'
#
loop_
_entity.id
_entity.type
_entity.pdbx_description
1 polymer ?
#
loop_
_entity_poly.entity_id
_entity_poly.type
_entity_poly.pdbx_seq_one_letter_code
_entity_poly.pdbx_strand_id
1 'polypeptide(L)'
;TKIPRGTSDWNNYMSYYDSCYAMQDGNLILRGIANHTQKNDTAPYLTGGVYTKGKKLFTGGRVEIRAKLQAAKGAWPAIWMLPEKAEWPKGGEIDIMERLNHDRIAYQTTHSYYTHVLGIKDNPPHGGINKINPEEYNIYSVDIYPDSLVFAVNHRHTYTYPRIDTDKEGQFP
;
A
#
# COMPACT_ATOMS: atom_id res chain seq x y z
N THR A 1 2.12 -2.05 -15.24
CA THR A 1 3.18 -3.08 -15.29
C THR A 1 3.02 -4.02 -14.10
N LYS A 2 3.19 -5.34 -14.31
CA LYS A 2 3.23 -6.34 -13.23
C LYS A 2 4.47 -6.12 -12.38
N ILE A 3 4.35 -6.30 -11.06
CA ILE A 3 5.47 -6.20 -10.12
C ILE A 3 6.34 -7.45 -10.23
N PRO A 4 7.67 -7.33 -10.37
CA PRO A 4 8.57 -8.48 -10.37
C PRO A 4 8.70 -9.10 -8.97
N ARG A 5 9.02 -10.41 -8.93
CA ARG A 5 9.39 -11.06 -7.68
C ARG A 5 10.68 -10.46 -7.13
N GLY A 6 10.72 -10.27 -5.82
CA GLY A 6 11.89 -9.86 -5.07
C GLY A 6 12.18 -10.81 -3.91
N THR A 7 12.95 -10.33 -2.96
CA THR A 7 13.38 -11.10 -1.77
C THR A 7 12.75 -10.60 -0.47
N SER A 8 12.02 -9.48 -0.52
CA SER A 8 11.33 -8.93 0.63
C SER A 8 10.01 -9.66 0.89
N ASP A 9 9.50 -9.61 2.09
CA ASP A 9 8.24 -10.23 2.52
C ASP A 9 7.04 -9.79 1.68
N TRP A 10 6.99 -8.52 1.26
CA TRP A 10 5.90 -7.98 0.45
C TRP A 10 5.94 -8.42 -1.03
N ASN A 11 7.09 -8.91 -1.57
CA ASN A 11 7.22 -9.25 -2.99
C ASN A 11 7.81 -10.63 -3.31
N ASN A 12 8.13 -11.43 -2.29
CA ASN A 12 8.75 -12.75 -2.48
C ASN A 12 7.81 -13.77 -3.15
N TYR A 13 6.52 -13.52 -3.17
CA TYR A 13 5.52 -14.33 -3.86
C TYR A 13 4.96 -13.68 -5.12
N MET A 14 5.43 -12.50 -5.52
CA MET A 14 4.99 -11.87 -6.76
C MET A 14 5.27 -12.76 -7.96
N SER A 15 4.32 -12.83 -8.87
CA SER A 15 4.38 -13.70 -10.04
C SER A 15 3.82 -13.02 -11.28
N TYR A 16 4.41 -13.35 -12.43
CA TYR A 16 3.87 -12.96 -13.73
C TYR A 16 2.78 -13.91 -14.24
N TYR A 17 2.49 -15.00 -13.50
CA TYR A 17 1.52 -16.01 -13.89
C TYR A 17 0.12 -15.40 -14.10
N ASP A 18 -0.45 -15.64 -15.27
CA ASP A 18 -1.66 -14.94 -15.71
C ASP A 18 -2.88 -15.21 -14.83
N SER A 19 -2.95 -16.37 -14.16
CA SER A 19 -4.03 -16.66 -13.21
C SER A 19 -4.07 -15.70 -12.00
N CYS A 20 -2.96 -15.00 -11.72
CA CYS A 20 -2.92 -13.96 -10.68
C CYS A 20 -3.60 -12.64 -11.11
N TYR A 21 -3.99 -12.51 -12.39
CA TYR A 21 -4.49 -11.27 -12.98
C TYR A 21 -5.74 -11.53 -13.79
N ALA A 22 -6.71 -10.62 -13.74
CA ALA A 22 -7.83 -10.60 -14.68
C ALA A 22 -8.36 -9.19 -14.87
N MET A 23 -9.01 -8.97 -16.00
CA MET A 23 -9.90 -7.84 -16.22
C MET A 23 -11.31 -8.42 -16.35
N GLN A 24 -12.22 -8.00 -15.47
CA GLN A 24 -13.60 -8.49 -15.47
C GLN A 24 -14.54 -7.35 -15.09
N ASP A 25 -15.57 -7.13 -15.88
CA ASP A 25 -16.59 -6.09 -15.65
C ASP A 25 -15.98 -4.69 -15.37
N GLY A 26 -14.92 -4.35 -16.12
CA GLY A 26 -14.20 -3.08 -15.95
C GLY A 26 -13.29 -3.01 -14.71
N ASN A 27 -13.19 -4.09 -13.94
CA ASN A 27 -12.34 -4.14 -12.75
C ASN A 27 -11.02 -4.89 -13.03
N LEU A 28 -9.93 -4.39 -12.50
CA LEU A 28 -8.69 -5.13 -12.38
C LEU A 28 -8.78 -6.05 -11.16
N ILE A 29 -8.55 -7.34 -11.38
CA ILE A 29 -8.53 -8.35 -10.34
C ILE A 29 -7.09 -8.82 -10.14
N LEU A 30 -6.58 -8.68 -8.91
CA LEU A 30 -5.31 -9.22 -8.47
C LEU A 30 -5.58 -10.36 -7.48
N ARG A 31 -4.89 -11.49 -7.66
CA ARG A 31 -5.12 -12.70 -6.86
C ARG A 31 -3.86 -13.16 -6.16
N GLY A 32 -4.04 -13.63 -4.92
CA GLY A 32 -3.13 -14.56 -4.27
C GLY A 32 -3.69 -15.97 -4.39
N ILE A 33 -2.92 -16.89 -4.92
CA ILE A 33 -3.32 -18.28 -5.16
C ILE A 33 -2.27 -19.26 -4.61
N ALA A 34 -2.73 -20.42 -4.16
CA ALA A 34 -1.81 -21.53 -3.86
C ALA A 34 -1.17 -22.06 -5.15
N ASN A 35 0.13 -22.33 -5.10
CA ASN A 35 0.86 -22.81 -6.26
C ASN A 35 0.75 -24.34 -6.38
N HIS A 36 -0.23 -24.80 -7.15
CA HIS A 36 -0.38 -26.24 -7.43
C HIS A 36 0.08 -26.62 -8.85
N THR A 37 0.34 -25.67 -9.72
CA THR A 37 0.50 -25.92 -11.16
C THR A 37 1.83 -25.47 -11.74
N GLN A 38 2.50 -24.49 -11.12
CA GLN A 38 3.76 -23.95 -11.62
C GLN A 38 4.95 -24.77 -11.08
N LYS A 39 5.20 -25.94 -11.67
CA LYS A 39 6.22 -26.91 -11.21
C LYS A 39 7.64 -26.35 -11.14
N ASN A 40 7.94 -25.35 -11.96
CA ASN A 40 9.27 -24.71 -11.98
C ASN A 40 9.39 -23.54 -10.99
N ASP A 41 8.34 -23.22 -10.26
CA ASP A 41 8.30 -22.19 -9.24
C ASP A 41 8.06 -22.84 -7.87
N THR A 42 9.07 -22.79 -7.02
CA THR A 42 9.04 -23.43 -5.69
C THR A 42 8.27 -22.65 -4.64
N ALA A 43 7.80 -21.43 -4.97
CA ALA A 43 7.01 -20.64 -4.03
C ALA A 43 5.66 -21.33 -3.74
N PRO A 44 5.25 -21.44 -2.46
CA PRO A 44 3.98 -22.10 -2.10
C PRO A 44 2.75 -21.30 -2.52
N TYR A 45 2.92 -20.00 -2.69
CA TYR A 45 1.88 -19.05 -3.12
C TYR A 45 2.39 -18.18 -4.26
N LEU A 46 1.47 -17.75 -5.12
CA LEU A 46 1.73 -16.78 -6.19
C LEU A 46 0.78 -15.60 -6.02
N THR A 47 1.30 -14.38 -6.05
CA THR A 47 0.51 -13.16 -5.86
C THR A 47 0.63 -12.22 -7.05
N GLY A 48 -0.48 -11.59 -7.41
CA GLY A 48 -0.54 -10.55 -8.43
C GLY A 48 -0.34 -9.17 -7.84
N GLY A 49 0.52 -8.38 -8.45
CA GLY A 49 0.70 -6.97 -8.11
C GLY A 49 1.00 -6.14 -9.36
N VAL A 50 0.55 -4.88 -9.36
CA VAL A 50 0.81 -3.93 -10.45
C VAL A 50 1.31 -2.61 -9.90
N TYR A 51 2.10 -1.88 -10.69
CA TYR A 51 2.62 -0.57 -10.32
C TYR A 51 2.77 0.34 -11.54
N THR A 52 2.87 1.63 -11.28
CA THR A 52 2.99 2.68 -12.31
C THR A 52 4.42 3.16 -12.52
N LYS A 53 5.40 2.50 -11.91
CA LYS A 53 6.83 2.85 -12.00
C LYS A 53 7.27 3.05 -13.46
N GLY A 54 7.93 4.17 -13.74
CA GLY A 54 8.38 4.55 -15.07
C GLY A 54 7.26 4.94 -16.05
N LYS A 55 6.00 5.09 -15.57
CA LYS A 55 4.85 5.48 -16.40
C LYS A 55 4.10 6.69 -15.86
N LYS A 56 3.73 6.66 -14.59
CA LYS A 56 2.98 7.72 -13.93
C LYS A 56 3.48 7.92 -12.52
N LEU A 57 3.82 9.17 -12.20
CA LEU A 57 4.21 9.63 -10.88
C LEU A 57 3.15 10.62 -10.37
N PHE A 58 3.05 10.73 -9.07
CA PHE A 58 2.16 11.65 -8.37
C PHE A 58 3.03 12.56 -7.49
N THR A 59 2.95 13.85 -7.71
CA THR A 59 3.72 14.86 -6.97
C THR A 59 2.86 15.74 -6.08
N GLY A 60 1.55 15.53 -6.10
CA GLY A 60 0.57 16.27 -5.32
C GLY A 60 -0.86 15.97 -5.78
N GLY A 61 -1.84 16.50 -5.06
CA GLY A 61 -3.25 16.29 -5.31
C GLY A 61 -3.81 15.03 -4.66
N ARG A 62 -4.99 14.60 -5.08
CA ARG A 62 -5.65 13.42 -4.52
C ARG A 62 -5.34 12.16 -5.32
N VAL A 63 -4.94 11.12 -4.61
CA VAL A 63 -4.93 9.73 -5.10
C VAL A 63 -6.08 9.00 -4.42
N GLU A 64 -7.02 8.52 -5.21
CA GLU A 64 -8.21 7.83 -4.72
C GLU A 64 -8.41 6.52 -5.48
N ILE A 65 -8.61 5.43 -4.75
CA ILE A 65 -8.81 4.11 -5.32
C ILE A 65 -10.06 3.47 -4.73
N ARG A 66 -10.94 2.98 -5.60
CA ARG A 66 -12.08 2.17 -5.23
C ARG A 66 -11.71 0.70 -5.33
N ALA A 67 -11.68 -0.01 -4.22
CA ALA A 67 -11.28 -1.41 -4.18
C ALA A 67 -12.17 -2.24 -3.25
N LYS A 68 -12.34 -3.52 -3.62
CA LYS A 68 -12.91 -4.55 -2.76
C LYS A 68 -11.79 -5.52 -2.38
N LEU A 69 -11.61 -5.72 -1.09
CA LEU A 69 -10.50 -6.48 -0.54
C LEU A 69 -11.02 -7.78 0.05
N GLN A 70 -10.81 -8.87 -0.64
CA GLN A 70 -11.00 -10.18 -0.03
C GLN A 70 -9.82 -10.53 0.87
N ALA A 71 -10.03 -11.42 1.82
CA ALA A 71 -9.03 -11.78 2.79
C ALA A 71 -8.93 -13.28 2.98
N ALA A 72 -7.76 -13.71 3.40
CA ALA A 72 -7.45 -15.04 3.87
C ALA A 72 -6.44 -14.92 5.00
N LYS A 73 -6.26 -15.95 5.80
CA LYS A 73 -5.16 -16.01 6.77
C LYS A 73 -3.82 -15.83 6.05
N GLY A 74 -3.01 -14.87 6.48
CA GLY A 74 -1.75 -14.50 5.87
C GLY A 74 -1.87 -13.57 4.66
N ALA A 75 -3.07 -13.19 4.23
CA ALA A 75 -3.23 -12.21 3.16
C ALA A 75 -2.91 -10.79 3.66
N TRP A 76 -2.25 -10.04 2.79
CA TRP A 76 -1.85 -8.64 3.03
C TRP A 76 -2.01 -7.81 1.74
N PRO A 77 -3.25 -7.57 1.30
CA PRO A 77 -3.47 -6.65 0.20
C PRO A 77 -3.15 -5.22 0.61
N ALA A 78 -2.42 -4.52 -0.26
CA ALA A 78 -1.97 -3.16 -0.01
C ALA A 78 -2.06 -2.28 -1.26
N ILE A 79 -2.30 -0.97 -1.05
CA ILE A 79 -2.23 0.09 -2.05
C ILE A 79 -1.33 1.17 -1.45
N TRP A 80 -0.17 1.39 -2.06
CA TRP A 80 0.89 2.19 -1.46
C TRP A 80 1.76 2.89 -2.50
N MET A 81 2.57 3.84 -2.06
CA MET A 81 3.42 4.65 -2.89
C MET A 81 4.85 4.68 -2.35
N LEU A 82 5.82 4.62 -3.26
CA LEU A 82 7.23 4.82 -2.98
C LEU A 82 7.78 5.97 -3.81
N PRO A 83 8.84 6.65 -3.36
CA PRO A 83 9.54 7.64 -4.16
C PRO A 83 10.22 6.99 -5.36
N GLU A 84 10.32 7.72 -6.48
CA GLU A 84 10.97 7.19 -7.68
C GLU A 84 12.49 7.08 -7.53
N LYS A 85 13.13 8.04 -6.85
CA LYS A 85 14.58 8.20 -6.85
C LYS A 85 15.25 8.09 -5.49
N ALA A 86 14.50 8.32 -4.41
CA ALA A 86 15.06 8.24 -3.07
C ALA A 86 15.01 6.81 -2.54
N GLU A 87 16.01 6.42 -1.75
CA GLU A 87 16.06 5.12 -1.13
C GLU A 87 15.13 5.04 0.08
N TRP A 88 14.53 3.89 0.27
CA TRP A 88 13.75 3.59 1.46
C TRP A 88 14.66 3.38 2.69
N PRO A 89 14.33 3.87 3.89
CA PRO A 89 13.13 4.63 4.22
C PRO A 89 13.28 6.16 4.15
N LYS A 90 14.41 6.68 3.69
CA LYS A 90 14.66 8.14 3.63
C LYS A 90 13.70 8.86 2.68
N GLY A 91 13.35 8.22 1.59
CA GLY A 91 12.40 8.78 0.63
C GLY A 91 10.93 8.67 1.04
N GLY A 92 10.66 7.98 2.15
CA GLY A 92 9.32 7.75 2.65
C GLY A 92 8.56 6.65 1.94
N GLU A 93 7.39 6.35 2.49
CA GLU A 93 6.39 5.43 1.97
C GLU A 93 5.00 5.89 2.44
N ILE A 94 4.03 5.85 1.56
CA ILE A 94 2.66 6.27 1.84
C ILE A 94 1.75 5.07 1.60
N ASP A 95 1.25 4.46 2.67
CA ASP A 95 0.31 3.35 2.59
C ASP A 95 -1.11 3.89 2.59
N ILE A 96 -1.68 4.00 1.39
CA ILE A 96 -3.04 4.49 1.20
C ILE A 96 -4.04 3.51 1.80
N MET A 97 -3.72 2.22 1.76
CA MET A 97 -4.51 1.15 2.36
C MET A 97 -3.68 -0.11 2.53
N GLU A 98 -3.75 -0.68 3.71
CA GLU A 98 -3.36 -2.05 3.99
C GLU A 98 -4.49 -2.77 4.71
N ARG A 99 -4.63 -4.07 4.46
CA ARG A 99 -5.52 -4.94 5.20
C ARG A 99 -4.78 -6.22 5.59
N LEU A 100 -4.88 -6.62 6.84
CA LEU A 100 -4.21 -7.82 7.34
C LEU A 100 -5.22 -8.93 7.62
N ASN A 101 -4.95 -10.12 7.08
CA ASN A 101 -5.76 -11.31 7.34
C ASN A 101 -7.27 -11.08 7.09
N HIS A 102 -8.08 -11.24 8.12
CA HIS A 102 -9.53 -11.07 8.11
C HIS A 102 -10.00 -9.78 8.75
N ASP A 103 -9.12 -8.82 8.98
CA ASP A 103 -9.46 -7.56 9.64
C ASP A 103 -10.58 -6.82 8.91
N ARG A 104 -11.48 -6.21 9.67
CA ARG A 104 -12.57 -5.38 9.15
C ARG A 104 -12.24 -3.88 9.25
N ILE A 105 -10.96 -3.60 9.23
CA ILE A 105 -10.38 -2.25 9.22
C ILE A 105 -9.36 -2.14 8.09
N ALA A 106 -9.14 -0.93 7.60
CA ALA A 106 -8.01 -0.57 6.78
C ALA A 106 -7.01 0.19 7.66
N TYR A 107 -5.75 -0.12 7.47
CA TYR A 107 -4.62 0.61 8.02
C TYR A 107 -4.16 1.60 6.97
N GLN A 108 -3.85 2.83 7.39
CA GLN A 108 -3.24 3.86 6.57
C GLN A 108 -2.02 4.38 7.33
N THR A 109 -0.85 4.37 6.71
CA THR A 109 0.42 4.56 7.40
C THR A 109 1.36 5.45 6.58
N THR A 110 2.21 6.19 7.25
CA THR A 110 3.33 6.90 6.64
C THR A 110 4.62 6.39 7.24
N HIS A 111 5.48 5.78 6.41
CA HIS A 111 6.82 5.40 6.81
C HIS A 111 7.83 6.41 6.29
N SER A 112 8.83 6.69 7.09
CA SER A 112 9.95 7.58 6.76
C SER A 112 11.17 7.21 7.60
N TYR A 113 12.30 7.83 7.36
CA TYR A 113 13.47 7.66 8.21
C TYR A 113 13.16 8.01 9.68
N TYR A 114 12.40 9.08 9.88
CA TYR A 114 11.96 9.56 11.19
C TYR A 114 11.10 8.53 11.94
N THR A 115 10.13 7.94 11.27
CA THR A 115 9.20 6.98 11.90
C THR A 115 9.78 5.58 11.99
N HIS A 116 10.57 5.15 10.98
CA HIS A 116 11.06 3.78 10.88
C HIS A 116 12.42 3.58 11.57
N VAL A 117 13.37 4.49 11.33
CA VAL A 117 14.74 4.35 11.87
C VAL A 117 14.89 5.04 13.21
N LEU A 118 14.38 6.27 13.37
CA LEU A 118 14.43 7.00 14.64
C LEU A 118 13.35 6.53 15.62
N GLY A 119 12.34 5.78 15.14
CA GLY A 119 11.29 5.21 15.99
C GLY A 119 10.27 6.22 16.52
N ILE A 120 10.23 7.44 15.97
CA ILE A 120 9.32 8.51 16.43
C ILE A 120 7.99 8.37 15.70
N LYS A 121 7.01 7.70 16.33
CA LYS A 121 5.76 7.27 15.70
C LYS A 121 4.52 8.03 16.15
N ASP A 122 4.61 8.73 17.27
CA ASP A 122 3.46 9.35 17.93
C ASP A 122 3.49 10.89 17.89
N ASN A 123 4.57 11.48 17.39
CA ASN A 123 4.74 12.92 17.31
C ASN A 123 5.38 13.37 15.98
N PRO A 124 4.56 13.56 14.93
CA PRO A 124 3.13 13.32 14.83
C PRO A 124 2.79 11.83 14.73
N PRO A 125 1.53 11.43 15.02
CA PRO A 125 1.06 10.07 14.74
C PRO A 125 1.27 9.71 13.27
N HIS A 126 1.92 8.56 13.02
CA HIS A 126 2.30 8.18 11.65
C HIS A 126 1.29 7.25 10.97
N GLY A 127 0.17 6.96 11.59
CA GLY A 127 -0.84 6.10 11.02
C GLY A 127 -2.18 6.20 11.72
N GLY A 128 -3.18 5.66 11.06
CA GLY A 128 -4.53 5.56 11.55
C GLY A 128 -5.26 4.36 10.96
N ILE A 129 -6.42 4.06 11.52
CA ILE A 129 -7.28 2.97 11.09
C ILE A 129 -8.70 3.48 10.84
N ASN A 130 -9.40 2.83 9.92
CA ASN A 130 -10.82 3.08 9.71
C ASN A 130 -11.55 1.77 9.40
N LYS A 131 -12.82 1.68 9.81
CA LYS A 131 -13.66 0.52 9.52
C LYS A 131 -13.96 0.43 8.03
N ILE A 132 -13.97 -0.80 7.52
CA ILE A 132 -14.38 -1.13 6.15
C ILE A 132 -15.45 -2.20 6.15
N ASN A 133 -16.25 -2.26 5.08
CA ASN A 133 -17.03 -3.44 4.75
C ASN A 133 -16.26 -4.26 3.71
N PRO A 134 -15.59 -5.37 4.11
CA PRO A 134 -14.78 -6.15 3.16
C PRO A 134 -15.60 -6.86 2.07
N GLU A 135 -16.90 -6.98 2.26
CA GLU A 135 -17.80 -7.60 1.28
C GLU A 135 -18.20 -6.65 0.15
N GLU A 136 -17.83 -5.35 0.27
CA GLU A 136 -18.16 -4.32 -0.68
C GLU A 136 -16.94 -3.54 -1.15
N TYR A 137 -17.13 -2.72 -2.18
CA TYR A 137 -16.13 -1.75 -2.57
C TYR A 137 -16.08 -0.61 -1.55
N ASN A 138 -14.87 -0.29 -1.10
CA ASN A 138 -14.59 0.89 -0.30
C ASN A 138 -13.71 1.84 -1.11
N ILE A 139 -13.70 3.11 -0.73
CA ILE A 139 -12.88 4.15 -1.33
C ILE A 139 -11.75 4.48 -0.36
N TYR A 140 -10.52 4.39 -0.82
CA TYR A 140 -9.30 4.70 -0.06
C TYR A 140 -8.61 5.88 -0.70
N SER A 141 -8.23 6.88 0.07
CA SER A 141 -7.60 8.07 -0.48
C SER A 141 -6.52 8.67 0.39
N VAL A 142 -5.61 9.37 -0.27
CA VAL A 142 -4.67 10.31 0.32
C VAL A 142 -4.68 11.61 -0.49
N ASP A 143 -4.81 12.74 0.19
CA ASP A 143 -4.52 14.06 -0.36
C ASP A 143 -3.08 14.42 -0.03
N ILE A 144 -2.31 14.74 -1.05
CA ILE A 144 -0.87 15.05 -0.95
C ILE A 144 -0.71 16.56 -1.11
N TYR A 145 -0.40 17.23 -0.01
CA TYR A 145 -0.08 18.65 0.05
C TYR A 145 1.42 18.86 0.31
N PRO A 146 1.97 20.05 0.06
CA PRO A 146 3.38 20.33 0.36
C PRO A 146 3.75 20.18 1.85
N ASP A 147 2.77 20.34 2.73
CA ASP A 147 2.94 20.38 4.19
C ASP A 147 2.20 19.27 4.93
N SER A 148 1.44 18.45 4.24
CA SER A 148 0.64 17.40 4.90
C SER A 148 0.18 16.30 3.95
N LEU A 149 -0.05 15.12 4.52
CA LEU A 149 -0.77 14.01 3.91
C LEU A 149 -2.09 13.83 4.68
N VAL A 150 -3.22 13.84 3.98
CA VAL A 150 -4.54 13.68 4.59
C VAL A 150 -5.17 12.39 4.10
N PHE A 151 -5.39 11.44 5.00
CA PHE A 151 -5.90 10.12 4.68
C PHE A 151 -7.38 9.98 4.99
N ALA A 152 -8.09 9.25 4.14
CA ALA A 152 -9.50 8.95 4.35
C ALA A 152 -9.91 7.56 3.83
N VAL A 153 -10.97 7.01 4.42
CA VAL A 153 -11.67 5.81 3.94
C VAL A 153 -13.15 6.15 3.79
N ASN A 154 -13.72 5.89 2.62
CA ASN A 154 -15.12 6.23 2.29
C ASN A 154 -15.45 7.71 2.61
N HIS A 155 -14.51 8.60 2.26
CA HIS A 155 -14.55 10.04 2.50
C HIS A 155 -14.59 10.44 4.00
N ARG A 156 -14.35 9.50 4.91
CA ARG A 156 -14.19 9.77 6.35
C ARG A 156 -12.72 9.92 6.67
N HIS A 157 -12.37 11.06 7.23
CA HIS A 157 -10.99 11.33 7.67
C HIS A 157 -10.48 10.22 8.59
N THR A 158 -9.26 9.75 8.34
CA THR A 158 -8.55 8.79 9.18
C THR A 158 -7.53 9.48 10.05
N TYR A 159 -6.55 10.13 9.44
CA TYR A 159 -5.55 10.95 10.12
C TYR A 159 -4.89 11.92 9.13
N THR A 160 -4.16 12.87 9.69
CA THR A 160 -3.31 13.79 8.92
C THR A 160 -1.87 13.62 9.41
N TYR A 161 -0.94 13.41 8.47
CA TYR A 161 0.49 13.42 8.74
C TYR A 161 1.07 14.76 8.31
N PRO A 162 1.36 15.68 9.24
CA PRO A 162 1.91 16.99 8.90
C PRO A 162 3.41 16.93 8.69
N ARG A 163 3.93 17.81 7.85
CA ARG A 163 5.33 18.21 7.91
C ARG A 163 5.52 19.06 9.16
N ILE A 164 6.42 18.67 10.04
CA ILE A 164 6.72 19.42 11.26
C ILE A 164 8.11 20.05 11.19
N ASP A 165 8.28 21.17 11.88
CA ASP A 165 9.58 21.73 12.13
C ASP A 165 10.31 20.86 13.17
N THR A 166 11.45 20.29 12.79
CA THR A 166 12.22 19.37 13.61
C THR A 166 13.68 19.38 13.22
N ASP A 167 14.56 19.14 14.17
CA ASP A 167 15.99 18.93 13.96
C ASP A 167 16.33 17.52 13.42
N LYS A 168 15.32 16.67 13.25
CA LYS A 168 15.45 15.29 12.76
C LYS A 168 15.19 15.23 11.24
N GLU A 169 16.09 14.58 10.52
CA GLU A 169 15.95 14.37 9.08
C GLU A 169 14.86 13.35 8.72
N GLY A 170 14.35 13.46 7.49
CA GLY A 170 13.48 12.47 6.88
C GLY A 170 12.14 12.27 7.61
N GLN A 171 11.58 13.33 8.17
CA GLN A 171 10.27 13.27 8.83
C GLN A 171 9.13 13.18 7.81
N PHE A 172 9.19 13.95 6.74
CA PHE A 172 8.11 13.98 5.74
C PHE A 172 8.56 13.29 4.45
N PRO A 173 7.74 12.39 3.87
CA PRO A 173 8.05 11.68 2.64
C PRO A 173 8.02 12.57 1.39
#